data_3c94cc5577fa2da12934ac4477e64d8b
#
_entry.id   3c94cc5577fa2da12934ac4477e64d8b
#
_cell.length_a   1.000
_cell.length_b   1.000
_cell.length_c   1.000
_cell.angle_alpha   90.00
_cell.angle_beta   90.00
_cell.angle_gamma   90.00
#
_symmetry.space_group_name_H-M   'P 1'
#
loop_
_entity.id
_entity.type
_entity.pdbx_description
1 polymer ?
#
loop_
_entity_poly.entity_id
_entity_poly.type
_entity_poly.pdbx_seq_one_letter_code
_entity_poly.pdbx_strand_id
1 'polypeptide(L)'
;MKVKDVMHKGVDWVSPDTPVIELAKLMQAHDIGCIPIGEEDRLIGMVTDRDIVCKGLANKTFNAARATARDVMTTGIHCCREDDDLTKAVHHMETLKVRRLPVINKSKRMVGMVSLGDVGQFAPVDLLSGCVKGVSAHH
;
A
#
# COMPACT_ATOMS: atom_id res chain seq x y z
N MET A 1 17.60 12.81 -1.93
CA MET A 1 17.13 11.46 -2.33
C MET A 1 15.64 11.55 -2.62
N LYS A 2 15.25 11.13 -3.80
CA LYS A 2 13.84 11.17 -4.22
C LYS A 2 13.17 9.82 -4.00
N VAL A 3 11.84 9.83 -3.91
CA VAL A 3 11.03 8.62 -3.74
C VAL A 3 11.37 7.58 -4.81
N LYS A 4 11.52 8.00 -6.07
CA LYS A 4 11.87 7.09 -7.17
C LYS A 4 13.18 6.35 -7.00
N ASP A 5 14.11 6.88 -6.18
CA ASP A 5 15.42 6.27 -5.94
C ASP A 5 15.34 5.06 -5.01
N VAL A 6 14.29 4.95 -4.21
CA VAL A 6 14.15 3.89 -3.19
C VAL A 6 12.90 3.04 -3.35
N MET A 7 11.91 3.47 -4.13
CA MET A 7 10.65 2.75 -4.29
C MET A 7 10.83 1.42 -5.01
N HIS A 8 9.93 0.50 -4.78
CA HIS A 8 9.75 -0.68 -5.64
C HIS A 8 9.04 -0.21 -6.91
N LYS A 9 9.64 -0.48 -8.06
CA LYS A 9 9.11 -0.08 -9.37
C LYS A 9 8.09 -1.08 -9.88
N GLY A 10 7.18 -0.59 -10.70
CA GLY A 10 6.17 -1.40 -11.32
C GLY A 10 4.88 -1.44 -10.53
N VAL A 11 3.82 -1.84 -11.20
CA VAL A 11 2.50 -1.92 -10.61
C VAL A 11 1.83 -3.17 -11.12
N ASP A 12 1.46 -4.02 -10.19
CA ASP A 12 0.63 -5.18 -10.48
C ASP A 12 -0.70 -5.00 -9.75
N TRP A 13 -1.47 -4.01 -10.17
CA TRP A 13 -2.79 -3.86 -9.62
C TRP A 13 -3.74 -4.88 -10.22
N VAL A 14 -4.81 -5.16 -9.48
CA VAL A 14 -5.88 -6.06 -9.93
C VAL A 14 -7.22 -5.33 -9.93
N SER A 15 -8.18 -5.90 -10.63
CA SER A 15 -9.54 -5.37 -10.68
C SER A 15 -10.22 -5.44 -9.31
N PRO A 16 -11.12 -4.50 -8.98
CA PRO A 16 -11.92 -4.57 -7.76
C PRO A 16 -12.83 -5.78 -7.71
N ASP A 17 -13.10 -6.42 -8.83
CA ASP A 17 -13.91 -7.64 -8.90
C ASP A 17 -13.10 -8.92 -8.73
N THR A 18 -11.81 -8.80 -8.47
CA THR A 18 -10.93 -9.95 -8.19
C THR A 18 -11.38 -10.64 -6.91
N PRO A 19 -11.59 -11.97 -6.95
CA PRO A 19 -11.97 -12.70 -5.74
C PRO A 19 -10.93 -12.58 -4.63
N VAL A 20 -11.39 -12.47 -3.39
CA VAL A 20 -10.51 -12.39 -2.22
C VAL A 20 -9.56 -13.58 -2.15
N ILE A 21 -10.03 -14.77 -2.54
CA ILE A 21 -9.18 -15.97 -2.58
C ILE A 21 -8.01 -15.79 -3.53
N GLU A 22 -8.22 -15.15 -4.69
CA GLU A 22 -7.13 -14.85 -5.64
C GLU A 22 -6.14 -13.85 -5.05
N LEU A 23 -6.62 -12.86 -4.31
CA LEU A 23 -5.75 -11.91 -3.60
C LEU A 23 -4.86 -12.63 -2.59
N ALA A 24 -5.44 -13.55 -1.82
CA ALA A 24 -4.69 -14.34 -0.85
C ALA A 24 -3.61 -15.19 -1.53
N LYS A 25 -3.94 -15.80 -2.67
CA LYS A 25 -2.97 -16.58 -3.46
C LYS A 25 -1.83 -15.74 -3.99
N LEU A 26 -2.12 -14.53 -4.48
CA LEU A 26 -1.10 -13.59 -4.94
C LEU A 26 -0.18 -13.16 -3.80
N MET A 27 -0.74 -12.88 -2.64
CA MET A 27 0.03 -12.54 -1.44
C MET A 27 0.98 -13.66 -1.04
N GLN A 28 0.49 -14.90 -1.07
CA GLN A 28 1.31 -16.07 -0.76
C GLN A 28 2.40 -16.29 -1.81
N ALA A 29 2.04 -16.25 -3.09
CA ALA A 29 2.96 -16.54 -4.18
C ALA A 29 4.10 -15.53 -4.28
N HIS A 30 3.83 -14.25 -4.00
CA HIS A 30 4.81 -13.17 -4.11
C HIS A 30 5.35 -12.69 -2.77
N ASP A 31 4.94 -13.30 -1.67
CA ASP A 31 5.32 -12.92 -0.31
C ASP A 31 5.08 -11.43 -0.04
N ILE A 32 3.88 -10.98 -0.35
CA ILE A 32 3.46 -9.58 -0.18
C ILE A 32 2.21 -9.50 0.68
N GLY A 33 2.05 -8.38 1.37
CA GLY A 33 0.90 -8.15 2.25
C GLY A 33 -0.01 -7.02 1.78
N CYS A 34 0.18 -6.51 0.56
CA CYS A 34 -0.58 -5.40 0.04
C CYS A 34 -0.69 -5.48 -1.47
N ILE A 35 -1.92 -5.32 -1.98
CA ILE A 35 -2.19 -5.36 -3.41
C ILE A 35 -2.96 -4.10 -3.79
N PRO A 36 -2.47 -3.31 -4.77
CA PRO A 36 -3.24 -2.17 -5.27
C PRO A 36 -4.42 -2.64 -6.12
N ILE A 37 -5.52 -1.92 -5.99
CA ILE A 37 -6.73 -2.19 -6.74
C ILE A 37 -6.96 -1.03 -7.72
N GLY A 38 -7.06 -1.37 -8.99
CA GLY A 38 -7.21 -0.38 -10.05
C GLY A 38 -8.42 -0.65 -10.95
N GLU A 39 -8.99 0.41 -11.47
CA GLU A 39 -10.11 0.37 -12.40
C GLU A 39 -9.97 1.55 -13.37
N GLU A 40 -10.14 1.28 -14.66
CA GLU A 40 -10.05 2.32 -15.70
C GLU A 40 -8.74 3.13 -15.60
N ASP A 41 -7.62 2.45 -15.44
CA ASP A 41 -6.30 3.08 -15.35
C ASP A 41 -6.09 3.95 -14.10
N ARG A 42 -6.96 3.80 -13.10
CA ARG A 42 -6.90 4.54 -11.83
C ARG A 42 -6.72 3.59 -10.65
N LEU A 43 -5.89 4.03 -9.72
CA LEU A 43 -5.81 3.38 -8.42
C LEU A 43 -7.05 3.79 -7.61
N ILE A 44 -7.87 2.81 -7.23
CA ILE A 44 -9.11 3.07 -6.48
C ILE A 44 -9.07 2.55 -5.05
N GLY A 45 -8.19 1.64 -4.76
CA GLY A 45 -8.11 1.06 -3.42
C GLY A 45 -6.85 0.26 -3.20
N MET A 46 -6.71 -0.23 -1.98
CA MET A 46 -5.64 -1.14 -1.55
C MET A 46 -6.26 -2.24 -0.72
N VAL A 47 -5.77 -3.46 -0.89
CA VAL A 47 -6.12 -4.57 -0.01
C VAL A 47 -4.85 -5.06 0.66
N THR A 48 -4.89 -5.12 1.99
CA THR A 48 -3.83 -5.70 2.80
C THR A 48 -4.27 -7.05 3.34
N ASP A 49 -3.31 -7.86 3.79
CA ASP A 49 -3.59 -9.09 4.51
C ASP A 49 -4.44 -8.81 5.76
N ARG A 50 -4.18 -7.70 6.45
CA ARG A 50 -5.01 -7.28 7.58
C ARG A 50 -6.46 -6.99 7.17
N ASP A 51 -6.70 -6.38 6.01
CA ASP A 51 -8.05 -6.15 5.49
C ASP A 51 -8.81 -7.46 5.30
N ILE A 52 -8.14 -8.46 4.73
CA ILE A 52 -8.76 -9.78 4.51
C ILE A 52 -9.18 -10.41 5.85
N VAL A 53 -8.33 -10.30 6.86
CA VAL A 53 -8.62 -10.85 8.19
C VAL A 53 -9.68 -10.02 8.91
N CYS A 54 -9.48 -8.72 9.01
CA CYS A 54 -10.29 -7.87 9.89
C CYS A 54 -11.60 -7.40 9.27
N LYS A 55 -11.62 -7.12 7.98
CA LYS A 55 -12.86 -6.74 7.28
C LYS A 55 -13.56 -7.93 6.65
N GLY A 56 -12.80 -8.97 6.32
CA GLY A 56 -13.30 -10.19 5.73
C GLY A 56 -13.65 -11.24 6.77
N LEU A 57 -12.69 -12.09 7.13
CA LEU A 57 -12.93 -13.27 7.97
C LEU A 57 -13.58 -12.97 9.32
N ALA A 58 -13.29 -11.81 9.92
CA ALA A 58 -13.88 -11.41 11.20
C ALA A 58 -15.36 -10.98 11.08
N ASN A 59 -15.84 -10.72 9.87
CA ASN A 59 -17.22 -10.31 9.63
C ASN A 59 -18.11 -11.55 9.45
N LYS A 60 -19.16 -11.64 10.24
CA LYS A 60 -20.07 -12.78 10.23
C LYS A 60 -20.78 -13.02 8.90
N THR A 61 -21.03 -11.94 8.14
CA THR A 61 -21.73 -12.03 6.86
C THR A 61 -20.79 -12.26 5.68
N PHE A 62 -19.48 -12.30 5.93
CA PHE A 62 -18.48 -12.50 4.89
C PHE A 62 -18.53 -13.91 4.33
N ASN A 63 -18.63 -14.00 3.00
CA ASN A 63 -18.54 -15.26 2.28
C ASN A 63 -17.27 -15.28 1.44
N ALA A 64 -16.25 -15.96 1.92
CA ALA A 64 -14.94 -16.04 1.26
C ALA A 64 -15.02 -16.59 -0.17
N ALA A 65 -15.98 -17.45 -0.46
CA ALA A 65 -16.15 -18.04 -1.78
C ALA A 65 -16.69 -17.03 -2.82
N ARG A 66 -17.35 -15.96 -2.37
CA ARG A 66 -17.99 -14.96 -3.25
C ARG A 66 -17.41 -13.56 -3.11
N ALA A 67 -16.72 -13.26 -2.02
CA ALA A 67 -16.21 -11.94 -1.75
C ALA A 67 -15.14 -11.52 -2.78
N THR A 68 -15.15 -10.24 -3.12
CA THR A 68 -14.18 -9.63 -4.03
C THR A 68 -13.38 -8.56 -3.32
N ALA A 69 -12.39 -7.99 -4.02
CA ALA A 69 -11.57 -6.91 -3.48
C ALA A 69 -12.44 -5.74 -2.99
N ARG A 70 -13.57 -5.43 -3.66
CA ARG A 70 -14.49 -4.36 -3.24
C ARG A 70 -14.96 -4.51 -1.80
N ASP A 71 -15.14 -5.75 -1.35
CA ASP A 71 -15.71 -6.03 -0.04
C ASP A 71 -14.72 -5.75 1.11
N VAL A 72 -13.44 -5.75 0.80
CA VAL A 72 -12.39 -5.64 1.83
C VAL A 72 -11.42 -4.48 1.59
N MET A 73 -11.40 -3.86 0.41
CA MET A 73 -10.43 -2.81 0.08
C MET A 73 -10.63 -1.55 0.92
N THR A 74 -9.53 -0.86 1.14
CA THR A 74 -9.53 0.49 1.69
C THR A 74 -9.52 1.48 0.53
N THR A 75 -10.44 2.45 0.54
CA THR A 75 -10.53 3.54 -0.43
C THR A 75 -9.96 4.82 0.18
N GLY A 76 -9.96 5.92 -0.60
CA GLY A 76 -9.45 7.19 -0.11
C GLY A 76 -7.94 7.17 0.12
N ILE A 77 -7.21 6.57 -0.80
CA ILE A 77 -5.78 6.31 -0.67
C ILE A 77 -4.98 7.59 -0.83
N HIS A 78 -4.01 7.75 0.04
CA HIS A 78 -3.02 8.80 -0.06
C HIS A 78 -1.81 8.28 -0.84
N CYS A 79 -1.32 9.11 -1.77
CA CYS A 79 -0.18 8.77 -2.62
C CYS A 79 0.95 9.80 -2.42
N CYS A 80 2.17 9.41 -2.75
CA CYS A 80 3.26 10.34 -2.94
C CYS A 80 3.67 10.35 -4.41
N ARG A 81 4.46 11.35 -4.81
CA ARG A 81 4.95 11.46 -6.19
C ARG A 81 6.36 10.91 -6.30
N GLU A 82 6.69 10.34 -7.45
CA GLU A 82 8.02 9.78 -7.68
C GLU A 82 9.13 10.82 -7.55
N ASP A 83 8.84 12.07 -7.87
CA ASP A 83 9.80 13.18 -7.81
C ASP A 83 9.82 13.90 -6.45
N ASP A 84 8.97 13.50 -5.51
CA ASP A 84 9.02 14.05 -4.15
C ASP A 84 10.33 13.70 -3.47
N ASP A 85 10.81 14.61 -2.62
CA ASP A 85 11.90 14.27 -1.72
C ASP A 85 11.44 13.15 -0.77
N LEU A 86 12.32 12.21 -0.49
CA LEU A 86 12.01 11.10 0.40
C LEU A 86 11.53 11.59 1.78
N THR A 87 12.09 12.70 2.26
CA THR A 87 11.67 13.33 3.52
C THR A 87 10.18 13.65 3.52
N LYS A 88 9.65 14.16 2.41
CA LYS A 88 8.24 14.48 2.28
C LYS A 88 7.36 13.23 2.37
N ALA A 89 7.76 12.16 1.70
CA ALA A 89 7.04 10.88 1.76
C ALA A 89 7.07 10.30 3.17
N VAL A 90 8.20 10.37 3.85
CA VAL A 90 8.36 9.90 5.23
C VAL A 90 7.45 10.69 6.18
N HIS A 91 7.42 12.01 6.07
CA HIS A 91 6.51 12.83 6.87
C HIS A 91 5.04 12.48 6.60
N HIS A 92 4.72 12.14 5.37
CA HIS A 92 3.37 11.71 5.00
C HIS A 92 3.01 10.38 5.68
N MET A 93 3.93 9.42 5.67
CA MET A 93 3.75 8.16 6.40
C MET A 93 3.57 8.39 7.90
N GLU A 94 4.36 9.28 8.50
CA GLU A 94 4.26 9.62 9.92
C GLU A 94 2.90 10.23 10.24
N THR A 95 2.45 11.21 9.45
CA THR A 95 1.18 11.90 9.65
C THR A 95 -0.01 10.95 9.50
N LEU A 96 0.02 10.09 8.49
CA LEU A 96 -1.05 9.14 8.20
C LEU A 96 -0.95 7.86 9.02
N LYS A 97 0.20 7.64 9.67
CA LYS A 97 0.49 6.42 10.45
C LYS A 97 0.36 5.16 9.59
N VAL A 98 0.88 5.23 8.38
CA VAL A 98 0.90 4.12 7.43
C VAL A 98 2.33 3.68 7.15
N ARG A 99 2.50 2.41 6.78
CA ARG A 99 3.81 1.79 6.54
C ARG A 99 4.20 1.76 5.07
N ARG A 100 3.34 2.22 4.19
CA ARG A 100 3.59 2.25 2.76
C ARG A 100 2.70 3.28 2.08
N LEU A 101 3.17 3.76 0.94
CA LEU A 101 2.41 4.69 0.10
C LEU A 101 2.55 4.29 -1.36
N PRO A 102 1.47 4.28 -2.13
CA PRO A 102 1.55 4.22 -3.58
C PRO A 102 2.28 5.44 -4.11
N VAL A 103 3.04 5.23 -5.16
CA VAL A 103 3.80 6.29 -5.83
C VAL A 103 3.20 6.56 -7.21
N ILE A 104 2.90 7.80 -7.49
CA ILE A 104 2.34 8.22 -8.79
C ILE A 104 3.31 9.13 -9.54
N ASN A 105 3.16 9.18 -10.86
CA ASN A 105 3.90 10.10 -11.71
C ASN A 105 3.10 11.37 -11.98
N LYS A 106 3.63 12.25 -12.85
CA LYS A 106 2.97 13.51 -13.22
C LYS A 106 1.61 13.31 -13.88
N SER A 107 1.42 12.17 -14.54
CA SER A 107 0.15 11.81 -15.18
C SER A 107 -0.83 11.14 -14.22
N LYS A 108 -0.52 11.13 -12.92
CA LYS A 108 -1.32 10.52 -11.86
C LYS A 108 -1.48 9.00 -12.01
N ARG A 109 -0.55 8.37 -12.71
CA ARG A 109 -0.50 6.92 -12.83
C ARG A 109 0.41 6.35 -11.76
N MET A 110 0.02 5.25 -11.17
CA MET A 110 0.84 4.54 -10.20
C MET A 110 2.07 3.95 -10.90
N VAL A 111 3.25 4.23 -10.37
CA VAL A 111 4.52 3.76 -10.92
C VAL A 111 5.31 2.89 -9.96
N GLY A 112 4.88 2.81 -8.71
CA GLY A 112 5.56 1.99 -7.71
C GLY A 112 4.93 2.11 -6.34
N MET A 113 5.67 1.60 -5.36
CA MET A 113 5.28 1.59 -3.96
C MET A 113 6.52 1.91 -3.11
N VAL A 114 6.38 2.80 -2.14
CA VAL A 114 7.43 3.04 -1.15
C VAL A 114 6.94 2.55 0.21
N SER A 115 7.79 1.83 0.92
CA SER A 115 7.46 1.23 2.21
C SER A 115 8.43 1.67 3.30
N LEU A 116 8.03 1.45 4.55
CA LEU A 116 8.93 1.62 5.70
C LEU A 116 10.21 0.78 5.54
N GLY A 117 10.10 -0.42 4.96
CA GLY A 117 11.25 -1.27 4.66
C GLY A 117 12.21 -0.61 3.67
N ASP A 118 11.70 0.06 2.62
CA ASP A 118 12.53 0.79 1.67
C ASP A 118 13.26 1.94 2.36
N VAL A 119 12.57 2.68 3.22
CA VAL A 119 13.15 3.74 4.03
C VAL A 119 14.26 3.16 4.93
N GLY A 120 14.01 2.03 5.55
CA GLY A 120 14.97 1.35 6.41
C GLY A 120 16.24 0.92 5.70
N GLN A 121 16.14 0.57 4.43
CA GLN A 121 17.26 0.10 3.64
C GLN A 121 18.12 1.25 3.08
N PHE A 122 17.52 2.38 2.71
CA PHE A 122 18.18 3.42 1.94
C PHE A 122 18.27 4.80 2.61
N ALA A 123 17.42 5.08 3.60
CA ALA A 123 17.37 6.40 4.21
C ALA A 123 18.40 6.61 5.32
N PRO A 124 18.79 7.88 5.59
CA PRO A 124 19.61 8.19 6.78
C PRO A 124 18.92 7.74 8.06
N VAL A 125 19.73 7.38 9.07
CA VAL A 125 19.23 6.85 10.35
C VAL A 125 18.21 7.79 11.02
N ASP A 126 18.48 9.08 11.02
CA ASP A 126 17.59 10.06 11.66
C ASP A 126 16.19 10.06 11.01
N LEU A 127 16.14 10.01 9.70
CA LEU A 127 14.88 9.96 8.96
C LEU A 127 14.13 8.67 9.23
N LEU A 128 14.84 7.55 9.23
CA LEU A 128 14.26 6.25 9.54
C LEU A 128 13.71 6.21 10.97
N SER A 129 14.46 6.71 11.94
CA SER A 129 14.05 6.72 13.34
C SER A 129 12.75 7.51 13.53
N GLY A 130 12.67 8.70 12.95
CA GLY A 130 11.44 9.50 12.97
C GLY A 130 10.26 8.80 12.32
N CYS A 131 10.49 8.15 11.20
CA CYS A 131 9.46 7.40 10.49
C CYS A 131 8.92 6.24 11.33
N VAL A 132 9.80 5.45 11.93
CA VAL A 132 9.40 4.31 12.76
C VAL A 132 8.58 4.78 13.95
N LYS A 133 9.04 5.82 14.65
CA LYS A 133 8.32 6.39 15.80
C LYS A 133 6.95 6.91 15.40
N GLY A 134 6.86 7.68 14.31
CA GLY A 134 5.61 8.26 13.84
C GLY A 134 4.59 7.20 13.44
N VAL A 135 5.03 6.22 12.66
CA VAL A 135 4.16 5.13 12.18
C VAL A 135 3.71 4.26 13.34
N SER A 136 4.59 3.98 14.30
CA SER A 136 4.33 3.10 15.43
C SER A 136 3.46 3.75 16.51
N ALA A 137 3.35 5.08 16.52
CA ALA A 137 2.53 5.79 17.50
C ALA A 137 1.04 5.42 17.42
N HIS A 138 0.63 4.77 16.34
CA HIS A 138 -0.73 4.28 16.14
C HIS A 138 -1.03 3.00 16.94
N HIS A 139 -0.02 2.31 17.34
CA HIS A 139 -0.16 1.01 18.01
C HIS A 139 0.24 1.09 19.50
#